data_00a7f7b7769201610f4b654ac8544104
#
_entry.id   00a7f7b7769201610f4b654ac8544104
#
_cell.length_a   1.000
_cell.length_b   1.000
_cell.length_c   1.000
_cell.angle_alpha   90.00
_cell.angle_beta   90.00
_cell.angle_gamma   90.00
#
_symmetry.space_group_name_H-M   'P 1'
#
loop_
_entity.id
_entity.type
_entity.pdbx_description
1 polymer ?
#
loop_
_entity_poly.entity_id
_entity_poly.type
_entity_poly.pdbx_seq_one_letter_code
_entity_poly.pdbx_strand_id
1 'polypeptide(L)'
;MSEFFTQFHKDANSRARTGVIHLPHGDVKTPVFMPVGTNATVKAISKDDLEEIGFEIILANTYHLYLRPGSDLIEEAGGLHGFSQWKRNFLTDSGGFQVFSLSKLRKINENGVTFQSHIDGSRHLFTPENVVDTQTKFNSDIQMQLDVCTGWNTPRKDAEKALAITTDWAKRAKAQWQKKRDAGYLGMLFPIVQGNFFKDLRDKSADFVSSLETPGLAIGGLSVGEPPEVYEELLAYTAARLPEERAKYVMGIGTPDYILQAVENGIDMFDCVLPTRNARNGSYFTHDGFLSIKQERFMHDFSPIDKECNCKVCRTYTRAYLRHLYKDQEILSAMLASYHNLYFLHNLIDEIRAAIEADHFVEFKAAFLKRFKAGNIQ
;
A
#
# COMPACT_ATOMS: atom_id res chain seq x y z
N MET A 1 1.94 24.21 -3.47
CA MET A 1 1.36 22.85 -3.38
C MET A 1 1.12 22.19 -4.73
N SER A 2 1.01 22.96 -5.82
CA SER A 2 0.88 22.47 -7.21
C SER A 2 2.10 21.70 -7.76
N GLU A 3 3.22 21.75 -7.09
CA GLU A 3 4.47 21.10 -7.55
C GLU A 3 4.60 19.62 -7.15
N PHE A 4 3.74 19.11 -6.24
CA PHE A 4 3.88 17.75 -5.72
C PHE A 4 3.05 16.73 -6.52
N PHE A 5 1.82 17.09 -6.90
CA PHE A 5 0.92 16.25 -7.66
C PHE A 5 0.40 17.01 -8.88
N THR A 6 0.60 16.45 -10.07
CA THR A 6 0.08 16.97 -11.34
C THR A 6 -0.93 15.98 -11.89
N GLN A 7 -2.20 16.36 -11.96
CA GLN A 7 -3.24 15.60 -12.63
C GLN A 7 -3.17 15.84 -14.14
N PHE A 8 -3.19 14.76 -14.94
CA PHE A 8 -3.16 14.85 -16.41
C PHE A 8 -4.55 14.72 -17.01
N HIS A 9 -5.29 13.67 -16.62
CA HIS A 9 -6.61 13.40 -17.15
C HIS A 9 -7.54 12.94 -16.03
N LYS A 10 -8.85 13.20 -16.19
CA LYS A 10 -9.92 12.68 -15.35
C LYS A 10 -10.97 12.06 -16.28
N ASP A 11 -11.29 10.80 -16.05
CA ASP A 11 -12.29 10.05 -16.81
C ASP A 11 -13.64 10.78 -16.81
N ALA A 12 -14.26 10.86 -17.97
CA ALA A 12 -15.51 11.60 -18.14
C ALA A 12 -16.70 10.99 -17.37
N ASN A 13 -16.65 9.68 -17.07
CA ASN A 13 -17.77 8.91 -16.53
C ASN A 13 -17.57 8.50 -15.06
N SER A 14 -16.41 8.83 -14.46
CA SER A 14 -16.08 8.47 -13.08
C SER A 14 -15.21 9.53 -12.40
N ARG A 15 -14.69 9.22 -11.20
CA ARG A 15 -13.67 10.04 -10.53
C ARG A 15 -12.25 9.53 -10.79
N ALA A 16 -12.09 8.47 -11.58
CA ALA A 16 -10.80 7.94 -11.96
C ALA A 16 -9.97 8.99 -12.66
N ARG A 17 -8.67 9.03 -12.35
CA ARG A 17 -7.78 10.05 -12.90
C ARG A 17 -6.36 9.52 -13.08
N THR A 18 -5.62 10.08 -14.03
CA THR A 18 -4.18 9.89 -14.19
C THR A 18 -3.43 11.15 -13.78
N GLY A 19 -2.21 10.96 -13.30
CA GLY A 19 -1.33 12.06 -12.90
C GLY A 19 0.08 11.58 -12.59
N VAL A 20 0.84 12.47 -11.98
CA VAL A 20 2.21 12.20 -11.51
C VAL A 20 2.40 12.79 -10.12
N ILE A 21 3.03 12.02 -9.25
CA ILE A 21 3.56 12.47 -7.97
C ILE A 21 5.04 12.75 -8.16
N HIS A 22 5.48 13.99 -7.89
CA HIS A 22 6.87 14.40 -8.00
C HIS A 22 7.59 14.17 -6.67
N LEU A 23 8.52 13.21 -6.63
CA LEU A 23 9.25 12.80 -5.44
C LEU A 23 10.76 12.96 -5.61
N PRO A 24 11.54 13.02 -4.50
CA PRO A 24 12.99 13.22 -4.55
C PRO A 24 13.77 12.20 -5.38
N HIS A 25 13.31 10.94 -5.44
CA HIS A 25 13.97 9.87 -6.20
C HIS A 25 13.26 9.53 -7.53
N GLY A 26 12.50 10.48 -8.05
CA GLY A 26 11.87 10.41 -9.37
C GLY A 26 10.36 10.48 -9.33
N ASP A 27 9.78 10.73 -10.48
CA ASP A 27 8.35 10.82 -10.68
C ASP A 27 7.67 9.46 -10.54
N VAL A 28 6.44 9.47 -10.01
CA VAL A 28 5.59 8.28 -9.86
C VAL A 28 4.27 8.52 -10.57
N LYS A 29 4.00 7.74 -11.62
CA LYS A 29 2.75 7.80 -12.38
C LYS A 29 1.60 7.22 -11.54
N THR A 30 0.44 7.87 -11.57
CA THR A 30 -0.75 7.43 -10.85
C THR A 30 -1.90 7.06 -11.81
N PRO A 31 -2.80 6.15 -11.43
CA PRO A 31 -2.76 5.28 -10.23
C PRO A 31 -1.51 4.43 -10.13
N VAL A 32 -1.10 4.05 -8.90
CA VAL A 32 0.08 3.21 -8.67
C VAL A 32 -0.16 2.19 -7.55
N PHE A 33 0.28 0.95 -7.80
CA PHE A 33 0.37 -0.07 -6.76
C PHE A 33 1.80 -0.13 -6.20
N MET A 34 1.95 -0.13 -4.88
CA MET A 34 3.22 -0.21 -4.18
C MET A 34 3.42 -1.61 -3.59
N PRO A 35 4.39 -2.39 -4.08
CA PRO A 35 4.78 -3.64 -3.43
C PRO A 35 5.29 -3.40 -2.01
N VAL A 36 4.90 -4.29 -1.07
CA VAL A 36 5.33 -4.16 0.34
C VAL A 36 6.68 -4.84 0.55
N GLY A 37 7.67 -4.01 0.83
CA GLY A 37 9.03 -4.37 1.18
C GLY A 37 9.30 -4.21 2.67
N THR A 38 8.77 -5.11 3.51
CA THR A 38 8.77 -5.02 4.99
C THR A 38 10.13 -4.63 5.60
N ASN A 39 11.22 -5.18 5.09
CA ASN A 39 12.60 -4.92 5.54
C ASN A 39 13.42 -4.21 4.46
N ALA A 40 12.86 -3.20 3.81
CA ALA A 40 13.44 -2.54 2.63
C ALA A 40 13.69 -3.51 1.44
N THR A 41 13.02 -4.66 1.45
CA THR A 41 13.03 -5.64 0.37
C THR A 41 11.66 -6.30 0.23
N VAL A 42 11.18 -6.44 -0.99
CA VAL A 42 9.94 -7.15 -1.30
C VAL A 42 10.22 -8.66 -1.24
N LYS A 43 9.33 -9.42 -0.58
CA LYS A 43 9.58 -10.84 -0.32
C LYS A 43 9.60 -11.67 -1.60
N ALA A 44 10.63 -12.50 -1.73
CA ALA A 44 10.85 -13.45 -2.82
C ALA A 44 10.94 -12.79 -4.21
N ILE A 45 11.49 -11.59 -4.29
CA ILE A 45 11.79 -10.91 -5.56
C ILE A 45 13.00 -10.00 -5.37
N SER A 46 13.86 -9.90 -6.37
CA SER A 46 15.01 -9.00 -6.35
C SER A 46 14.60 -7.56 -6.68
N LYS A 47 15.46 -6.59 -6.31
CA LYS A 47 15.26 -5.20 -6.74
C LYS A 47 15.33 -5.07 -8.27
N ASP A 48 16.21 -5.83 -8.91
CA ASP A 48 16.39 -5.79 -10.36
C ASP A 48 15.13 -6.28 -11.10
N ASP A 49 14.44 -7.30 -10.56
CA ASP A 49 13.14 -7.75 -11.06
C ASP A 49 12.05 -6.68 -10.88
N LEU A 50 12.06 -5.94 -9.76
CA LEU A 50 11.12 -4.84 -9.54
C LEU A 50 11.37 -3.68 -10.52
N GLU A 51 12.63 -3.37 -10.78
CA GLU A 51 13.04 -2.37 -11.78
C GLU A 51 12.67 -2.81 -13.20
N GLU A 52 12.87 -4.09 -13.54
CA GLU A 52 12.48 -4.69 -14.83
C GLU A 52 10.97 -4.61 -15.05
N ILE A 53 10.16 -4.90 -14.03
CA ILE A 53 8.69 -4.77 -14.10
C ILE A 53 8.28 -3.31 -14.29
N GLY A 54 9.01 -2.34 -13.73
CA GLY A 54 8.74 -0.93 -13.87
C GLY A 54 8.25 -0.22 -12.60
N PHE A 55 8.32 -0.85 -11.42
CA PHE A 55 7.90 -0.20 -10.18
C PHE A 55 8.73 1.05 -9.88
N GLU A 56 8.07 2.17 -9.60
CA GLU A 56 8.66 3.48 -9.32
C GLU A 56 8.71 3.78 -7.82
N ILE A 57 7.95 3.05 -7.02
CA ILE A 57 7.85 3.21 -5.56
C ILE A 57 7.53 1.87 -4.90
N ILE A 58 8.13 1.63 -3.73
CA ILE A 58 7.82 0.49 -2.86
C ILE A 58 7.52 0.98 -1.45
N LEU A 59 6.76 0.18 -0.68
CA LEU A 59 6.47 0.48 0.71
C LEU A 59 7.42 -0.28 1.65
N ALA A 60 7.97 0.39 2.65
CA ALA A 60 8.74 -0.23 3.74
C ALA A 60 8.07 0.00 5.10
N ASN A 61 8.24 -0.97 6.02
CA ASN A 61 7.56 -0.89 7.32
C ASN A 61 8.48 -0.33 8.41
N THR A 62 8.13 0.83 8.93
CA THR A 62 8.89 1.55 9.96
C THR A 62 9.10 0.72 11.22
N TYR A 63 8.07 0.01 11.71
CA TYR A 63 8.18 -0.82 12.90
C TYR A 63 9.30 -1.87 12.80
N HIS A 64 9.36 -2.60 11.68
CA HIS A 64 10.35 -3.65 11.50
C HIS A 64 11.75 -3.09 11.36
N LEU A 65 11.92 -2.05 10.55
CA LEU A 65 13.22 -1.41 10.31
C LEU A 65 13.75 -0.66 11.54
N TYR A 66 12.86 -0.07 12.36
CA TYR A 66 13.21 0.53 13.63
C TYR A 66 13.75 -0.49 14.63
N LEU A 67 13.11 -1.67 14.73
CA LEU A 67 13.57 -2.72 15.64
C LEU A 67 14.83 -3.42 15.11
N ARG A 68 14.94 -3.60 13.81
CA ARG A 68 16.09 -4.27 13.17
C ARG A 68 16.21 -3.85 11.71
N PRO A 69 17.30 -3.25 11.28
CA PRO A 69 18.60 -3.10 11.99
C PRO A 69 18.66 -1.88 12.93
N GLY A 70 17.63 -1.01 12.95
CA GLY A 70 17.62 0.25 13.67
C GLY A 70 17.81 1.45 12.76
N SER A 71 17.19 2.58 13.14
CA SER A 71 17.17 3.78 12.31
C SER A 71 18.54 4.45 12.15
N ASP A 72 19.39 4.35 13.17
CA ASP A 72 20.73 5.00 13.15
C ASP A 72 21.64 4.30 12.12
N LEU A 73 21.64 2.98 12.06
CA LEU A 73 22.39 2.23 11.06
C LEU A 73 21.91 2.54 9.63
N ILE A 74 20.59 2.65 9.44
CA ILE A 74 20.02 2.99 8.12
C ILE A 74 20.43 4.42 7.73
N GLU A 75 20.42 5.39 8.67
CA GLU A 75 20.88 6.76 8.45
C GLU A 75 22.35 6.78 8.04
N GLU A 76 23.23 6.05 8.77
CA GLU A 76 24.66 5.90 8.46
C GLU A 76 24.88 5.32 7.05
N ALA A 77 24.02 4.40 6.61
CA ALA A 77 24.08 3.82 5.26
C ALA A 77 23.58 4.75 4.15
N GLY A 78 23.13 5.98 4.47
CA GLY A 78 22.57 6.94 3.51
C GLY A 78 21.07 6.75 3.27
N GLY A 79 20.34 6.33 4.31
CA GLY A 79 18.91 6.05 4.26
C GLY A 79 18.59 4.68 3.64
N LEU A 80 17.30 4.40 3.42
CA LEU A 80 16.85 3.14 2.81
C LEU A 80 17.42 2.92 1.41
N HIS A 81 17.60 4.00 0.64
CA HIS A 81 18.14 3.96 -0.72
C HIS A 81 19.60 3.51 -0.73
N GLY A 82 20.42 4.04 0.17
CA GLY A 82 21.81 3.61 0.35
C GLY A 82 21.91 2.20 0.92
N PHE A 83 21.07 1.87 1.89
CA PHE A 83 21.06 0.58 2.57
C PHE A 83 20.63 -0.58 1.67
N SER A 84 19.51 -0.42 0.93
CA SER A 84 18.94 -1.50 0.08
C SER A 84 19.40 -1.45 -1.38
N GLN A 85 20.08 -0.38 -1.80
CA GLN A 85 20.44 -0.09 -3.20
C GLN A 85 19.23 0.08 -4.15
N TRP A 86 18.01 0.26 -3.60
CA TRP A 86 16.84 0.68 -4.38
C TRP A 86 16.95 2.17 -4.66
N LYS A 87 17.04 2.56 -5.93
CA LYS A 87 17.28 3.95 -6.34
C LYS A 87 16.03 4.76 -6.63
N ARG A 88 14.86 4.12 -6.56
CA ARG A 88 13.56 4.76 -6.74
C ARG A 88 12.92 5.04 -5.38
N ASN A 89 11.68 5.46 -5.35
CA ASN A 89 11.04 6.00 -4.15
C ASN A 89 10.67 4.95 -3.11
N PHE A 90 10.67 5.38 -1.84
CA PHE A 90 10.11 4.68 -0.70
C PHE A 90 8.96 5.46 -0.07
N LEU A 91 7.82 4.80 0.13
CA LEU A 91 6.86 5.17 1.15
C LEU A 91 7.16 4.35 2.40
N THR A 92 7.21 4.99 3.58
CA THR A 92 7.28 4.26 4.85
C THR A 92 5.98 4.45 5.62
N ASP A 93 5.43 3.33 6.14
CA ASP A 93 4.30 3.40 7.06
C ASP A 93 4.72 3.99 8.42
N SER A 94 3.75 4.26 9.30
CA SER A 94 4.04 4.79 10.63
C SER A 94 4.51 3.73 11.64
N GLY A 95 4.33 2.45 11.33
CA GLY A 95 4.49 1.34 12.27
C GLY A 95 3.32 1.14 13.23
N GLY A 96 2.32 2.01 13.23
CA GLY A 96 1.17 1.96 14.13
C GLY A 96 0.35 0.67 14.01
N PHE A 97 0.08 0.23 12.77
CA PHE A 97 -0.65 -1.02 12.52
C PHE A 97 0.12 -2.25 13.00
N GLN A 98 1.45 -2.30 12.83
CA GLN A 98 2.28 -3.41 13.28
C GLN A 98 2.36 -3.46 14.81
N VAL A 99 2.45 -2.32 15.48
CA VAL A 99 2.31 -2.23 16.94
C VAL A 99 0.93 -2.75 17.37
N PHE A 100 -0.13 -2.42 16.62
CA PHE A 100 -1.47 -2.91 16.89
C PHE A 100 -1.58 -4.43 16.71
N SER A 101 -1.04 -4.99 15.64
CA SER A 101 -1.24 -6.40 15.26
C SER A 101 -0.23 -7.37 15.89
N LEU A 102 1.02 -6.95 16.14
CA LEU A 102 2.12 -7.83 16.57
C LEU A 102 2.46 -7.71 18.07
N SER A 103 2.19 -6.57 18.70
CA SER A 103 2.49 -6.39 20.12
C SER A 103 1.35 -6.86 21.00
N LYS A 104 1.60 -7.92 21.77
CA LYS A 104 0.65 -8.43 22.78
C LYS A 104 0.47 -7.46 23.97
N LEU A 105 1.50 -6.68 24.27
CA LEU A 105 1.53 -5.70 25.34
C LEU A 105 1.78 -4.31 24.76
N ARG A 106 0.69 -3.55 24.58
CA ARG A 106 0.75 -2.16 24.14
C ARG A 106 -0.12 -1.28 25.04
N LYS A 107 0.29 -0.05 25.22
CA LYS A 107 -0.48 0.98 25.92
C LYS A 107 -0.49 2.25 25.07
N ILE A 108 -1.68 2.68 24.67
CA ILE A 108 -1.90 3.90 23.89
C ILE A 108 -2.38 4.99 24.84
N ASN A 109 -1.81 6.16 24.73
CA ASN A 109 -2.25 7.38 25.41
C ASN A 109 -1.97 8.60 24.53
N GLU A 110 -2.28 9.80 24.99
CA GLU A 110 -2.07 11.05 24.24
C GLU A 110 -0.61 11.28 23.83
N ASN A 111 0.35 10.82 24.63
CA ASN A 111 1.78 11.00 24.33
C ASN A 111 2.27 10.10 23.17
N GLY A 112 1.69 8.90 23.04
CA GLY A 112 2.12 7.92 22.05
C GLY A 112 1.70 6.51 22.38
N VAL A 113 2.37 5.53 21.80
CA VAL A 113 2.16 4.11 22.07
C VAL A 113 3.43 3.46 22.61
N THR A 114 3.31 2.94 23.83
CA THR A 114 4.34 2.05 24.42
C THR A 114 4.04 0.63 24.02
N PHE A 115 5.05 -0.09 23.54
CA PHE A 115 4.92 -1.49 23.11
C PHE A 115 6.16 -2.31 23.47
N GLN A 116 5.99 -3.62 23.41
CA GLN A 116 7.06 -4.57 23.61
C GLN A 116 7.47 -5.17 22.27
N SER A 117 8.77 -5.17 21.98
CA SER A 117 9.34 -5.79 20.79
C SER A 117 9.04 -7.29 20.76
N HIS A 118 8.58 -7.77 19.60
CA HIS A 118 8.36 -9.19 19.36
C HIS A 118 9.68 -9.98 19.13
N ILE A 119 10.81 -9.26 18.96
CA ILE A 119 12.12 -9.86 18.68
C ILE A 119 12.82 -10.27 19.98
N ASP A 120 12.90 -9.34 20.93
CA ASP A 120 13.73 -9.48 22.15
C ASP A 120 12.99 -9.09 23.44
N GLY A 121 11.72 -8.64 23.32
CA GLY A 121 10.93 -8.24 24.47
C GLY A 121 11.27 -6.84 25.05
N SER A 122 12.17 -6.08 24.44
CA SER A 122 12.50 -4.71 24.84
C SER A 122 11.29 -3.78 24.76
N ARG A 123 11.24 -2.74 25.61
CA ARG A 123 10.16 -1.77 25.63
C ARG A 123 10.52 -0.54 24.79
N HIS A 124 9.60 -0.11 23.97
CA HIS A 124 9.73 1.02 23.07
C HIS A 124 8.54 1.97 23.21
N LEU A 125 8.78 3.24 22.88
CA LEU A 125 7.76 4.27 22.80
C LEU A 125 7.79 4.90 21.41
N PHE A 126 6.68 4.80 20.67
CA PHE A 126 6.43 5.62 19.50
C PHE A 126 5.61 6.84 19.88
N THR A 127 6.13 8.02 19.55
CA THR A 127 5.40 9.29 19.58
C THR A 127 5.27 9.82 18.16
N PRO A 128 4.32 10.73 17.89
CA PRO A 128 4.22 11.33 16.55
C PRO A 128 5.54 11.94 16.08
N GLU A 129 6.29 12.57 16.98
CA GLU A 129 7.56 13.21 16.68
C GLU A 129 8.65 12.21 16.32
N ASN A 130 8.88 11.19 17.19
CA ASN A 130 9.97 10.25 16.95
C ASN A 130 9.69 9.31 15.77
N VAL A 131 8.44 9.08 15.40
CA VAL A 131 8.09 8.33 14.18
C VAL A 131 8.42 9.15 12.93
N VAL A 132 8.18 10.48 12.94
CA VAL A 132 8.65 11.39 11.88
C VAL A 132 10.17 11.39 11.82
N ASP A 133 10.86 11.50 12.97
CA ASP A 133 12.32 11.49 13.04
C ASP A 133 12.91 10.17 12.49
N THR A 134 12.32 9.04 12.85
CA THR A 134 12.72 7.70 12.36
C THR A 134 12.61 7.63 10.83
N GLN A 135 11.46 8.04 10.27
CA GLN A 135 11.24 8.02 8.83
C GLN A 135 12.14 9.05 8.10
N THR A 136 12.51 10.15 8.77
CA THR A 136 13.49 11.10 8.24
C THR A 136 14.90 10.46 8.14
N LYS A 137 15.31 9.69 9.15
CA LYS A 137 16.56 8.91 9.12
C LYS A 137 16.54 7.84 8.01
N PHE A 138 15.38 7.27 7.73
CA PHE A 138 15.19 6.39 6.57
C PHE A 138 15.32 7.10 5.23
N ASN A 139 15.29 8.43 5.20
CA ASN A 139 15.22 9.26 4.01
C ASN A 139 14.01 8.88 3.12
N SER A 140 12.87 8.65 3.75
CA SER A 140 11.63 8.24 3.06
C SER A 140 11.13 9.37 2.14
N ASP A 141 10.67 9.02 0.94
CA ASP A 141 10.08 10.01 0.01
C ASP A 141 8.67 10.40 0.46
N ILE A 142 7.93 9.43 1.00
CA ILE A 142 6.63 9.66 1.65
C ILE A 142 6.65 9.04 3.04
N GLN A 143 6.34 9.84 4.05
CA GLN A 143 6.16 9.43 5.44
C GLN A 143 4.67 9.36 5.78
N MET A 144 4.29 8.32 6.53
CA MET A 144 2.95 8.25 7.11
C MET A 144 2.96 8.74 8.56
N GLN A 145 1.91 9.47 8.97
CA GLN A 145 1.74 9.84 10.38
C GLN A 145 1.49 8.60 11.24
N LEU A 146 1.86 8.64 12.53
CA LEU A 146 1.41 7.66 13.51
C LEU A 146 -0.10 7.85 13.78
N ASP A 147 -0.87 6.76 13.74
CA ASP A 147 -2.32 6.75 13.90
C ASP A 147 -2.80 5.61 14.78
N VAL A 148 -4.06 5.66 15.19
CA VAL A 148 -4.73 4.58 15.93
C VAL A 148 -5.75 3.92 15.01
N CYS A 149 -5.35 2.81 14.39
CA CYS A 149 -6.25 1.97 13.61
C CYS A 149 -7.17 1.17 14.55
N THR A 150 -8.46 1.09 14.20
CA THR A 150 -9.48 0.33 14.93
C THR A 150 -10.17 -0.68 14.02
N GLY A 151 -10.52 -1.85 14.54
CA GLY A 151 -11.19 -2.91 13.77
C GLY A 151 -12.69 -2.64 13.57
N TRP A 152 -13.30 -3.44 12.69
CA TRP A 152 -14.71 -3.34 12.29
C TRP A 152 -15.70 -3.24 13.46
N ASN A 153 -15.55 -4.09 14.48
CA ASN A 153 -16.49 -4.18 15.61
C ASN A 153 -16.16 -3.22 16.77
N THR A 154 -15.36 -2.17 16.55
CA THR A 154 -14.99 -1.22 17.60
C THR A 154 -16.21 -0.40 18.03
N PRO A 155 -16.55 -0.37 19.34
CA PRO A 155 -17.64 0.47 19.84
C PRO A 155 -17.41 1.95 19.53
N ARG A 156 -18.50 2.69 19.28
CA ARG A 156 -18.44 4.11 18.91
C ARG A 156 -17.58 4.95 19.86
N LYS A 157 -17.74 4.79 21.17
CA LYS A 157 -16.97 5.51 22.20
C LYS A 157 -15.45 5.32 22.04
N ASP A 158 -15.03 4.09 21.69
CA ASP A 158 -13.62 3.77 21.52
C ASP A 158 -13.11 4.31 20.16
N ALA A 159 -13.94 4.29 19.13
CA ALA A 159 -13.64 4.92 17.84
C ALA A 159 -13.48 6.44 17.98
N GLU A 160 -14.33 7.12 18.74
CA GLU A 160 -14.22 8.55 19.06
C GLU A 160 -12.89 8.88 19.78
N LYS A 161 -12.55 8.07 20.79
CA LYS A 161 -11.28 8.22 21.52
C LYS A 161 -10.07 7.99 20.61
N ALA A 162 -10.09 6.95 19.78
CA ALA A 162 -9.03 6.66 18.82
C ALA A 162 -8.86 7.79 17.81
N LEU A 163 -9.97 8.35 17.31
CA LEU A 163 -9.94 9.48 16.41
C LEU A 163 -9.37 10.74 17.07
N ALA A 164 -9.75 11.05 18.31
CA ALA A 164 -9.21 12.21 19.03
C ALA A 164 -7.69 12.11 19.18
N ILE A 165 -7.17 10.94 19.54
CA ILE A 165 -5.72 10.68 19.64
C ILE A 165 -5.05 10.82 18.26
N THR A 166 -5.61 10.20 17.22
CA THR A 166 -5.08 10.27 15.84
C THR A 166 -5.02 11.71 15.33
N THR A 167 -6.05 12.52 15.63
CA THR A 167 -6.12 13.95 15.26
C THR A 167 -5.03 14.76 15.92
N ASP A 168 -4.80 14.59 17.24
CA ASP A 168 -3.70 15.25 17.95
C ASP A 168 -2.33 14.81 17.40
N TRP A 169 -2.17 13.51 17.16
CA TRP A 169 -0.94 12.98 16.59
C TRP A 169 -0.64 13.50 15.17
N ALA A 170 -1.68 13.70 14.33
CA ALA A 170 -1.52 14.29 13.02
C ALA A 170 -0.98 15.74 13.10
N LYS A 171 -1.51 16.54 14.03
CA LYS A 171 -1.04 17.91 14.27
C LYS A 171 0.43 17.93 14.71
N ARG A 172 0.80 17.07 15.64
CA ARG A 172 2.17 16.96 16.17
C ARG A 172 3.14 16.45 15.10
N ALA A 173 2.74 15.41 14.34
CA ALA A 173 3.53 14.91 13.22
C ALA A 173 3.78 15.98 12.16
N LYS A 174 2.74 16.77 11.80
CA LYS A 174 2.87 17.90 10.85
C LYS A 174 3.87 18.95 11.36
N ALA A 175 3.80 19.30 12.64
CA ALA A 175 4.72 20.27 13.23
C ALA A 175 6.17 19.77 13.23
N GLN A 176 6.40 18.49 13.54
CA GLN A 176 7.73 17.87 13.51
C GLN A 176 8.27 17.74 12.08
N TRP A 177 7.42 17.28 11.14
CA TRP A 177 7.79 17.21 9.73
C TRP A 177 8.18 18.58 9.16
N GLN A 178 7.45 19.65 9.52
CA GLN A 178 7.78 20.99 9.07
C GLN A 178 9.19 21.41 9.53
N LYS A 179 9.56 21.13 10.79
CA LYS A 179 10.92 21.36 11.29
C LYS A 179 11.98 20.61 10.48
N LYS A 180 11.67 19.36 10.06
CA LYS A 180 12.58 18.58 9.21
C LYS A 180 12.70 19.18 7.80
N ARG A 181 11.57 19.63 7.23
CA ARG A 181 11.55 20.35 5.96
C ARG A 181 12.40 21.61 6.00
N ASP A 182 12.25 22.40 7.05
CA ASP A 182 13.03 23.65 7.25
C ASP A 182 14.52 23.35 7.43
N ALA A 183 14.88 22.16 7.91
CA ALA A 183 16.25 21.65 8.02
C ALA A 183 16.77 20.94 6.74
N GLY A 184 16.00 20.95 5.63
CA GLY A 184 16.42 20.42 4.33
C GLY A 184 15.93 19.01 3.98
N TYR A 185 15.08 18.37 4.80
CA TYR A 185 14.46 17.11 4.44
C TYR A 185 13.48 17.29 3.27
N LEU A 186 13.58 16.44 2.24
CA LEU A 186 12.78 16.59 1.02
C LEU A 186 11.52 15.73 0.99
N GLY A 187 11.42 14.69 1.84
CA GLY A 187 10.28 13.77 1.85
C GLY A 187 8.98 14.44 2.32
N MET A 188 7.86 13.84 1.96
CA MET A 188 6.51 14.35 2.16
C MET A 188 5.81 13.65 3.32
N LEU A 189 4.92 14.34 4.03
CA LEU A 189 4.07 13.74 5.06
C LEU A 189 2.65 13.54 4.51
N PHE A 190 2.12 12.33 4.64
CA PHE A 190 0.73 12.00 4.39
C PHE A 190 0.02 11.71 5.71
N PRO A 191 -0.87 12.60 6.18
CA PRO A 191 -1.75 12.33 7.31
C PRO A 191 -2.87 11.36 6.89
N ILE A 192 -3.43 10.68 7.89
CA ILE A 192 -4.37 9.56 7.69
C ILE A 192 -5.76 9.93 8.19
N VAL A 193 -6.75 9.83 7.30
CA VAL A 193 -8.17 9.91 7.67
C VAL A 193 -8.56 8.61 8.34
N GLN A 194 -9.03 8.71 9.59
CA GLN A 194 -9.58 7.62 10.39
C GLN A 194 -11.06 7.91 10.68
N GLY A 195 -11.69 7.25 11.64
CA GLY A 195 -13.09 7.46 12.03
C GLY A 195 -13.89 6.17 12.04
N ASN A 196 -13.21 5.02 11.91
CA ASN A 196 -13.83 3.71 11.89
C ASN A 196 -14.93 3.66 10.80
N PHE A 197 -16.09 3.10 11.08
CA PHE A 197 -17.22 2.96 10.16
C PHE A 197 -18.34 3.97 10.45
N PHE A 198 -18.03 5.09 11.11
CA PHE A 198 -18.96 6.16 11.43
C PHE A 198 -18.71 7.37 10.50
N LYS A 199 -19.69 7.66 9.64
CA LYS A 199 -19.60 8.74 8.63
C LYS A 199 -19.25 10.09 9.23
N ASP A 200 -19.91 10.47 10.34
CA ASP A 200 -19.66 11.73 11.03
C ASP A 200 -18.26 11.84 11.64
N LEU A 201 -17.66 10.70 12.05
CA LEU A 201 -16.27 10.67 12.51
C LEU A 201 -15.30 10.78 11.32
N ARG A 202 -15.63 10.15 10.18
CA ARG A 202 -14.85 10.31 8.95
C ARG A 202 -14.92 11.73 8.41
N ASP A 203 -16.07 12.40 8.49
CA ASP A 203 -16.20 13.81 8.13
C ASP A 203 -15.26 14.68 8.97
N LYS A 204 -15.32 14.56 10.29
CA LYS A 204 -14.43 15.30 11.21
C LYS A 204 -12.95 15.05 10.91
N SER A 205 -12.61 13.79 10.62
CA SER A 205 -11.23 13.39 10.28
C SER A 205 -10.80 13.98 8.95
N ALA A 206 -11.62 13.86 7.91
CA ALA A 206 -11.32 14.36 6.57
C ALA A 206 -11.16 15.89 6.56
N ASP A 207 -12.06 16.63 7.23
CA ASP A 207 -11.99 18.08 7.35
C ASP A 207 -10.70 18.51 8.05
N PHE A 208 -10.37 17.87 9.18
CA PHE A 208 -9.14 18.19 9.91
C PHE A 208 -7.88 17.87 9.11
N VAL A 209 -7.79 16.65 8.56
CA VAL A 209 -6.62 16.20 7.79
C VAL A 209 -6.42 17.08 6.55
N SER A 210 -7.50 17.46 5.88
CA SER A 210 -7.45 18.40 4.74
C SER A 210 -6.94 19.78 5.14
N SER A 211 -7.26 20.26 6.35
CA SER A 211 -6.79 21.56 6.86
C SER A 211 -5.29 21.60 7.19
N LEU A 212 -4.62 20.45 7.28
CA LEU A 212 -3.18 20.39 7.57
C LEU A 212 -2.28 20.83 6.40
N GLU A 213 -2.85 21.03 5.21
CA GLU A 213 -2.12 21.49 4.02
C GLU A 213 -0.87 20.66 3.71
N THR A 214 -1.00 19.33 3.79
CA THR A 214 0.06 18.39 3.41
C THR A 214 -0.03 18.04 1.91
N PRO A 215 1.07 17.56 1.29
CA PRO A 215 1.12 17.28 -0.15
C PRO A 215 0.13 16.21 -0.61
N GLY A 216 -0.15 15.21 0.23
CA GLY A 216 -1.08 14.13 -0.03
C GLY A 216 -1.79 13.69 1.25
N LEU A 217 -2.75 12.80 1.12
CA LEU A 217 -3.63 12.31 2.17
C LEU A 217 -3.81 10.80 2.06
N ALA A 218 -4.02 10.13 3.19
CA ALA A 218 -4.33 8.70 3.17
C ALA A 218 -5.69 8.40 3.82
N ILE A 219 -6.34 7.34 3.36
CA ILE A 219 -7.54 6.76 3.94
C ILE A 219 -7.14 5.47 4.65
N GLY A 220 -7.23 5.48 5.98
CA GLY A 220 -6.99 4.31 6.81
C GLY A 220 -8.27 3.74 7.42
N GLY A 221 -8.13 2.61 8.16
CA GLY A 221 -9.22 1.98 8.88
C GLY A 221 -10.31 1.38 8.00
N LEU A 222 -9.98 1.02 6.77
CA LEU A 222 -10.77 0.20 5.86
C LEU A 222 -10.00 -1.11 5.57
N SER A 223 -10.69 -2.14 5.08
CA SER A 223 -10.13 -3.50 4.88
C SER A 223 -9.59 -4.12 6.19
N VAL A 224 -10.32 -3.88 7.30
CA VAL A 224 -9.97 -4.36 8.65
C VAL A 224 -11.01 -5.35 9.21
N GLY A 225 -11.73 -6.05 8.32
CA GLY A 225 -12.69 -7.11 8.64
C GLY A 225 -14.15 -6.79 8.38
N GLU A 226 -14.47 -5.65 7.78
CA GLU A 226 -15.81 -5.26 7.35
C GLU A 226 -16.27 -6.04 6.11
N PRO A 227 -17.61 -6.14 5.88
CA PRO A 227 -18.16 -6.65 4.65
C PRO A 227 -17.76 -5.80 3.43
N PRO A 228 -17.63 -6.40 2.22
CA PRO A 228 -17.22 -5.67 1.01
C PRO A 228 -18.09 -4.46 0.68
N GLU A 229 -19.40 -4.57 0.86
CA GLU A 229 -20.35 -3.48 0.61
C GLU A 229 -20.16 -2.27 1.54
N VAL A 230 -19.74 -2.52 2.79
CA VAL A 230 -19.43 -1.46 3.74
C VAL A 230 -18.12 -0.76 3.39
N TYR A 231 -17.12 -1.55 2.96
CA TYR A 231 -15.88 -1.01 2.42
C TYR A 231 -16.15 -0.07 1.23
N GLU A 232 -16.91 -0.55 0.23
CA GLU A 232 -17.23 0.21 -0.98
C GLU A 232 -17.94 1.53 -0.66
N GLU A 233 -18.95 1.47 0.19
CA GLU A 233 -19.71 2.65 0.61
C GLU A 233 -18.84 3.70 1.31
N LEU A 234 -18.02 3.27 2.27
CA LEU A 234 -17.22 4.19 3.08
C LEU A 234 -15.98 4.70 2.34
N LEU A 235 -15.42 3.90 1.43
CA LEU A 235 -14.37 4.39 0.54
C LEU A 235 -14.89 5.51 -0.33
N ALA A 236 -16.02 5.31 -1.05
CA ALA A 236 -16.63 6.31 -1.91
C ALA A 236 -17.03 7.57 -1.11
N TYR A 237 -17.63 7.36 0.07
CA TYR A 237 -18.02 8.42 0.99
C TYR A 237 -16.84 9.28 1.44
N THR A 238 -15.74 8.64 1.84
CA THR A 238 -14.55 9.34 2.36
C THR A 238 -13.77 10.01 1.23
N ALA A 239 -13.53 9.31 0.12
CA ALA A 239 -12.79 9.83 -1.03
C ALA A 239 -13.42 11.10 -1.63
N ALA A 240 -14.77 11.18 -1.60
CA ALA A 240 -15.52 12.33 -2.09
C ALA A 240 -15.30 13.62 -1.29
N ARG A 241 -14.79 13.52 -0.07
CA ARG A 241 -14.53 14.65 0.85
C ARG A 241 -13.11 15.16 0.80
N LEU A 242 -12.22 14.40 0.18
CA LEU A 242 -10.81 14.77 0.10
C LEU A 242 -10.56 15.73 -1.06
N PRO A 243 -9.65 16.71 -0.89
CA PRO A 243 -9.28 17.67 -1.92
C PRO A 243 -8.87 16.99 -3.23
N GLU A 244 -9.36 17.45 -4.37
CA GLU A 244 -9.03 16.86 -5.68
C GLU A 244 -7.59 17.16 -6.11
N GLU A 245 -7.04 18.28 -5.68
CA GLU A 245 -5.68 18.72 -6.03
C GLU A 245 -4.55 17.97 -5.32
N ARG A 246 -4.87 17.03 -4.42
CA ARG A 246 -3.89 16.25 -3.66
C ARG A 246 -3.92 14.78 -4.05
N ALA A 247 -2.75 14.14 -3.94
CA ALA A 247 -2.65 12.69 -4.08
C ALA A 247 -3.40 11.98 -2.94
N LYS A 248 -4.16 10.93 -3.28
CA LYS A 248 -5.00 10.14 -2.37
C LYS A 248 -4.52 8.71 -2.31
N TYR A 249 -4.18 8.26 -1.12
CA TYR A 249 -3.72 6.91 -0.85
C TYR A 249 -4.74 6.14 -0.03
N VAL A 250 -5.21 4.97 -0.48
CA VAL A 250 -5.96 4.02 0.34
C VAL A 250 -5.06 2.88 0.77
N MET A 251 -4.98 2.65 2.09
CA MET A 251 -4.02 1.74 2.70
C MET A 251 -4.52 0.28 2.68
N GLY A 252 -3.62 -0.66 2.39
CA GLY A 252 -3.87 -2.11 2.54
C GLY A 252 -4.70 -2.76 1.44
N ILE A 253 -4.85 -2.13 0.28
CA ILE A 253 -5.67 -2.59 -0.85
C ILE A 253 -4.80 -3.15 -1.97
N GLY A 254 -5.09 -4.39 -2.42
CA GLY A 254 -4.22 -5.02 -3.43
C GLY A 254 -4.80 -6.20 -4.18
N THR A 255 -6.11 -6.42 -4.14
CA THR A 255 -6.78 -7.30 -5.10
C THR A 255 -7.35 -6.49 -6.26
N PRO A 256 -7.39 -7.06 -7.47
CA PRO A 256 -7.82 -6.33 -8.67
C PRO A 256 -9.18 -5.63 -8.55
N ASP A 257 -10.15 -6.28 -7.90
CA ASP A 257 -11.49 -5.77 -7.70
C ASP A 257 -11.51 -4.54 -6.77
N TYR A 258 -10.79 -4.58 -5.65
CA TYR A 258 -10.69 -3.45 -4.73
C TYR A 258 -9.89 -2.29 -5.33
N ILE A 259 -8.83 -2.56 -6.11
CA ILE A 259 -8.07 -1.52 -6.82
C ILE A 259 -8.98 -0.80 -7.82
N LEU A 260 -9.73 -1.54 -8.66
CA LEU A 260 -10.63 -0.95 -9.64
C LEU A 260 -11.72 -0.09 -8.99
N GLN A 261 -12.28 -0.52 -7.85
CA GLN A 261 -13.24 0.27 -7.09
C GLN A 261 -12.61 1.54 -6.51
N ALA A 262 -11.41 1.45 -5.99
CA ALA A 262 -10.72 2.59 -5.42
C ALA A 262 -10.35 3.62 -6.49
N VAL A 263 -9.86 3.18 -7.66
CA VAL A 263 -9.58 4.05 -8.80
C VAL A 263 -10.83 4.78 -9.26
N GLU A 264 -11.98 4.11 -9.36
CA GLU A 264 -13.26 4.73 -9.72
C GLU A 264 -13.62 5.92 -8.81
N ASN A 265 -13.19 5.87 -7.55
CA ASN A 265 -13.41 6.91 -6.56
C ASN A 265 -12.28 7.96 -6.49
N GLY A 266 -11.35 7.96 -7.45
CA GLY A 266 -10.27 8.94 -7.57
C GLY A 266 -9.12 8.72 -6.60
N ILE A 267 -8.85 7.47 -6.23
CA ILE A 267 -7.68 7.09 -5.44
C ILE A 267 -6.48 6.87 -6.36
N ASP A 268 -5.32 7.37 -5.94
CA ASP A 268 -4.09 7.40 -6.73
C ASP A 268 -3.08 6.33 -6.33
N MET A 269 -3.10 5.87 -5.07
CA MET A 269 -2.06 4.99 -4.52
C MET A 269 -2.67 3.85 -3.72
N PHE A 270 -2.03 2.66 -3.82
CA PHE A 270 -2.44 1.42 -3.16
C PHE A 270 -1.23 0.63 -2.71
N ASP A 271 -1.35 -0.12 -1.62
CA ASP A 271 -0.36 -1.11 -1.19
C ASP A 271 -1.04 -2.37 -0.69
N CYS A 272 -0.40 -3.51 -0.84
CA CYS A 272 -0.83 -4.72 -0.15
C CYS A 272 0.25 -5.79 -0.15
N VAL A 273 0.28 -6.59 0.92
CA VAL A 273 1.14 -7.78 1.01
C VAL A 273 0.59 -9.00 0.24
N LEU A 274 -0.69 -8.97 -0.14
CA LEU A 274 -1.39 -10.12 -0.75
C LEU A 274 -0.70 -10.66 -2.01
N PRO A 275 -0.23 -9.86 -2.96
CA PRO A 275 0.37 -10.41 -4.18
C PRO A 275 1.52 -11.36 -3.89
N THR A 276 2.48 -10.96 -3.04
CA THR A 276 3.62 -11.80 -2.66
C THR A 276 3.28 -12.85 -1.60
N ARG A 277 2.30 -12.57 -0.72
CA ARG A 277 1.82 -13.57 0.25
C ARG A 277 1.10 -14.71 -0.45
N ASN A 278 0.19 -14.41 -1.36
CA ASN A 278 -0.52 -15.39 -2.19
C ASN A 278 0.45 -16.20 -3.04
N ALA A 279 1.41 -15.55 -3.67
CA ALA A 279 2.47 -16.19 -4.44
C ALA A 279 3.21 -17.26 -3.65
N ARG A 280 3.72 -16.93 -2.47
CA ARG A 280 4.40 -17.89 -1.58
C ARG A 280 3.50 -19.02 -1.09
N ASN A 281 2.18 -18.82 -1.15
CA ASN A 281 1.18 -19.84 -0.86
C ASN A 281 0.63 -20.54 -2.12
N GLY A 282 1.31 -20.40 -3.27
CA GLY A 282 0.96 -21.08 -4.50
C GLY A 282 -0.30 -20.57 -5.19
N SER A 283 -0.68 -19.31 -4.95
CA SER A 283 -1.82 -18.65 -5.60
C SER A 283 -1.33 -17.56 -6.54
N TYR A 284 -1.80 -17.60 -7.78
CA TYR A 284 -1.46 -16.69 -8.86
C TYR A 284 -2.65 -15.84 -9.25
N PHE A 285 -2.40 -14.58 -9.61
CA PHE A 285 -3.38 -13.71 -10.24
C PHE A 285 -3.44 -14.00 -11.74
N THR A 286 -4.64 -14.09 -12.29
CA THR A 286 -4.85 -14.25 -13.74
C THR A 286 -6.03 -13.40 -14.19
N HIS A 287 -6.16 -13.15 -15.49
CA HIS A 287 -7.34 -12.49 -16.05
C HIS A 287 -8.65 -13.24 -15.75
N ASP A 288 -8.56 -14.55 -15.53
CA ASP A 288 -9.69 -15.43 -15.19
C ASP A 288 -9.82 -15.69 -13.68
N GLY A 289 -9.31 -14.78 -12.82
CA GLY A 289 -9.39 -14.90 -11.36
C GLY A 289 -8.13 -15.51 -10.72
N PHE A 290 -8.27 -16.04 -9.50
CA PHE A 290 -7.18 -16.65 -8.76
C PHE A 290 -6.95 -18.10 -9.16
N LEU A 291 -5.71 -18.46 -9.47
CA LEU A 291 -5.32 -19.83 -9.78
C LEU A 291 -4.49 -20.42 -8.64
N SER A 292 -4.94 -21.49 -8.01
CA SER A 292 -4.15 -22.23 -7.01
C SER A 292 -3.37 -23.36 -7.68
N ILE A 293 -2.06 -23.22 -7.79
CA ILE A 293 -1.16 -24.20 -8.44
C ILE A 293 -1.11 -25.56 -7.70
N LYS A 294 -1.65 -25.61 -6.48
CA LYS A 294 -1.68 -26.83 -5.64
C LYS A 294 -2.54 -27.94 -6.22
N GLN A 295 -3.51 -27.58 -7.06
CA GLN A 295 -4.52 -28.50 -7.58
C GLN A 295 -3.89 -29.58 -8.46
N GLU A 296 -4.39 -30.81 -8.35
CA GLU A 296 -3.86 -31.98 -9.05
C GLU A 296 -4.02 -31.87 -10.57
N ARG A 297 -5.07 -31.21 -11.04
CA ARG A 297 -5.34 -30.99 -12.47
C ARG A 297 -4.18 -30.32 -13.22
N PHE A 298 -3.29 -29.62 -12.51
CA PHE A 298 -2.14 -28.97 -13.13
C PHE A 298 -0.89 -29.86 -13.25
N MET A 299 -0.93 -31.13 -12.81
CA MET A 299 0.19 -32.05 -12.89
C MET A 299 0.66 -32.28 -14.34
N HIS A 300 -0.27 -32.35 -15.28
CA HIS A 300 -0.02 -32.55 -16.70
C HIS A 300 -0.42 -31.33 -17.55
N ASP A 301 -0.54 -30.15 -16.94
CA ASP A 301 -0.88 -28.91 -17.65
C ASP A 301 0.38 -28.17 -18.08
N PHE A 302 0.75 -28.30 -19.35
CA PHE A 302 1.93 -27.65 -19.93
C PHE A 302 1.63 -26.26 -20.49
N SER A 303 0.48 -25.67 -20.18
CA SER A 303 0.17 -24.29 -20.53
C SER A 303 0.78 -23.29 -19.53
N PRO A 304 0.91 -21.99 -19.88
CA PRO A 304 1.35 -20.96 -18.96
C PRO A 304 0.33 -20.70 -17.84
N ILE A 305 0.72 -20.01 -16.79
CA ILE A 305 -0.19 -19.57 -15.72
C ILE A 305 -1.37 -18.78 -16.31
N ASP A 306 -1.06 -17.80 -17.14
CA ASP A 306 -2.02 -16.97 -17.85
C ASP A 306 -1.57 -16.79 -19.30
N LYS A 307 -2.45 -17.09 -20.25
CA LYS A 307 -2.13 -17.05 -21.70
C LYS A 307 -1.99 -15.63 -22.24
N GLU A 308 -2.59 -14.67 -21.59
CA GLU A 308 -2.56 -13.25 -21.97
C GLU A 308 -1.46 -12.47 -21.26
N CYS A 309 -0.87 -13.05 -20.21
CA CYS A 309 0.20 -12.42 -19.46
C CYS A 309 1.56 -12.56 -20.17
N ASN A 310 2.19 -11.43 -20.45
CA ASN A 310 3.49 -11.35 -21.14
C ASN A 310 4.71 -11.39 -20.21
N CYS A 311 4.53 -11.70 -18.91
CA CYS A 311 5.64 -11.77 -17.97
C CYS A 311 6.62 -12.89 -18.33
N LYS A 312 7.89 -12.77 -17.90
CA LYS A 312 8.92 -13.80 -18.17
C LYS A 312 8.52 -15.19 -17.65
N VAL A 313 7.71 -15.26 -16.57
CA VAL A 313 7.25 -16.55 -16.02
C VAL A 313 6.28 -17.24 -16.98
N CYS A 314 5.26 -16.53 -17.47
CA CYS A 314 4.28 -17.08 -18.39
C CYS A 314 4.87 -17.44 -19.77
N ARG A 315 5.89 -16.69 -20.20
CA ARG A 315 6.58 -16.99 -21.48
C ARG A 315 7.54 -18.18 -21.41
N THR A 316 7.95 -18.57 -20.18
CA THR A 316 9.03 -19.56 -20.01
C THR A 316 8.56 -20.85 -19.37
N TYR A 317 7.67 -20.77 -18.37
CA TYR A 317 7.34 -21.90 -17.50
C TYR A 317 5.89 -22.35 -17.65
N THR A 318 5.68 -23.65 -17.46
CA THR A 318 4.36 -24.28 -17.49
C THR A 318 3.77 -24.45 -16.10
N ARG A 319 2.45 -24.57 -16.00
CA ARG A 319 1.74 -24.88 -14.75
C ARG A 319 2.26 -26.14 -14.10
N ALA A 320 2.52 -27.20 -14.90
CA ALA A 320 3.07 -28.46 -14.41
C ALA A 320 4.41 -28.27 -13.70
N TYR A 321 5.33 -27.51 -14.30
CA TYR A 321 6.65 -27.23 -13.69
C TYR A 321 6.53 -26.37 -12.43
N LEU A 322 5.74 -25.29 -12.49
CA LEU A 322 5.53 -24.42 -11.33
C LEU A 322 4.86 -25.16 -10.17
N ARG A 323 3.93 -26.10 -10.47
CA ARG A 323 3.35 -26.98 -9.47
C ARG A 323 4.39 -27.91 -8.84
N HIS A 324 5.26 -28.51 -9.65
CA HIS A 324 6.37 -29.33 -9.17
C HIS A 324 7.24 -28.53 -8.20
N LEU A 325 7.75 -27.36 -8.58
CA LEU A 325 8.54 -26.50 -7.72
C LEU A 325 7.83 -26.16 -6.41
N TYR A 326 6.52 -25.88 -6.47
CA TYR A 326 5.74 -25.57 -5.27
C TYR A 326 5.60 -26.78 -4.34
N LYS A 327 5.36 -27.99 -4.89
CA LYS A 327 5.21 -29.21 -4.10
C LYS A 327 6.53 -29.62 -3.41
N ASP A 328 7.64 -29.39 -4.06
CA ASP A 328 8.98 -29.66 -3.52
C ASP A 328 9.52 -28.52 -2.66
N GLN A 329 8.71 -27.47 -2.43
CA GLN A 329 9.05 -26.31 -1.59
C GLN A 329 10.31 -25.58 -2.07
N GLU A 330 10.58 -25.61 -3.37
CA GLU A 330 11.70 -24.88 -3.95
C GLU A 330 11.56 -23.36 -3.77
N ILE A 331 12.64 -22.69 -3.39
CA ILE A 331 12.66 -21.22 -3.23
C ILE A 331 12.25 -20.53 -4.53
N LEU A 332 12.68 -21.08 -5.67
CA LEU A 332 12.37 -20.57 -6.99
C LEU A 332 10.84 -20.50 -7.23
N SER A 333 10.05 -21.42 -6.66
CA SER A 333 8.58 -21.36 -6.73
C SER A 333 8.03 -20.03 -6.22
N ALA A 334 8.48 -19.61 -5.02
CA ALA A 334 8.06 -18.36 -4.41
C ALA A 334 8.53 -17.13 -5.21
N MET A 335 9.73 -17.19 -5.78
CA MET A 335 10.30 -16.11 -6.59
C MET A 335 9.52 -15.91 -7.89
N LEU A 336 9.30 -16.99 -8.65
CA LEU A 336 8.57 -16.93 -9.92
C LEU A 336 7.11 -16.49 -9.70
N ALA A 337 6.45 -17.02 -8.68
CA ALA A 337 5.07 -16.64 -8.35
C ALA A 337 4.97 -15.16 -7.90
N SER A 338 5.92 -14.67 -7.09
CA SER A 338 5.95 -13.25 -6.68
C SER A 338 6.18 -12.32 -7.87
N TYR A 339 7.11 -12.68 -8.76
CA TYR A 339 7.35 -11.93 -9.99
C TYR A 339 6.08 -11.85 -10.84
N HIS A 340 5.44 -13.00 -11.09
CA HIS A 340 4.21 -13.04 -11.90
C HIS A 340 3.09 -12.18 -11.31
N ASN A 341 2.79 -12.33 -10.02
CA ASN A 341 1.70 -11.60 -9.38
C ASN A 341 1.95 -10.08 -9.36
N LEU A 342 3.19 -9.66 -9.16
CA LEU A 342 3.56 -8.24 -9.19
C LEU A 342 3.52 -7.68 -10.60
N TYR A 343 4.02 -8.44 -11.59
CA TYR A 343 3.91 -8.06 -13.00
C TYR A 343 2.44 -7.92 -13.43
N PHE A 344 1.59 -8.88 -13.04
CA PHE A 344 0.15 -8.83 -13.34
C PHE A 344 -0.50 -7.56 -12.80
N LEU A 345 -0.23 -7.20 -11.54
CA LEU A 345 -0.79 -5.97 -10.96
C LEU A 345 -0.23 -4.70 -11.60
N HIS A 346 1.07 -4.68 -11.90
CA HIS A 346 1.66 -3.53 -12.59
C HIS A 346 1.03 -3.33 -13.97
N ASN A 347 0.89 -4.41 -14.74
CA ASN A 347 0.23 -4.37 -16.06
C ASN A 347 -1.24 -3.94 -15.97
N LEU A 348 -1.97 -4.45 -14.98
CA LEU A 348 -3.35 -4.03 -14.72
C LEU A 348 -3.44 -2.52 -14.44
N ILE A 349 -2.49 -1.96 -13.68
CA ILE A 349 -2.43 -0.52 -13.43
C ILE A 349 -2.14 0.27 -14.72
N ASP A 350 -1.28 -0.24 -15.60
CA ASP A 350 -1.03 0.36 -16.91
C ASP A 350 -2.30 0.36 -17.79
N GLU A 351 -3.03 -0.75 -17.83
CA GLU A 351 -4.31 -0.86 -18.54
C GLU A 351 -5.36 0.07 -17.96
N ILE A 352 -5.42 0.21 -16.63
CA ILE A 352 -6.29 1.19 -15.94
C ILE A 352 -5.96 2.60 -16.38
N ARG A 353 -4.68 3.01 -16.39
CA ARG A 353 -4.27 4.34 -16.85
C ARG A 353 -4.69 4.59 -18.30
N ALA A 354 -4.45 3.63 -19.18
CA ALA A 354 -4.85 3.75 -20.59
C ALA A 354 -6.38 3.86 -20.75
N ALA A 355 -7.15 3.11 -19.97
CA ALA A 355 -8.61 3.18 -20.00
C ALA A 355 -9.15 4.53 -19.49
N ILE A 356 -8.52 5.10 -18.45
CA ILE A 356 -8.84 6.44 -17.94
C ILE A 356 -8.56 7.49 -19.01
N GLU A 357 -7.37 7.47 -19.62
CA GLU A 357 -6.98 8.45 -20.65
C GLU A 357 -7.84 8.39 -21.92
N ALA A 358 -8.49 7.24 -22.16
CA ALA A 358 -9.40 7.04 -23.27
C ALA A 358 -10.89 7.28 -22.91
N ASP A 359 -11.21 7.71 -21.68
CA ASP A 359 -12.59 7.86 -21.15
C ASP A 359 -13.44 6.57 -21.21
N HIS A 360 -12.79 5.42 -21.06
CA HIS A 360 -13.39 4.08 -21.11
C HIS A 360 -13.21 3.27 -19.81
N PHE A 361 -12.87 3.94 -18.71
CA PHE A 361 -12.55 3.24 -17.46
C PHE A 361 -13.72 2.42 -16.89
N VAL A 362 -14.95 2.94 -16.98
CA VAL A 362 -16.15 2.27 -16.44
C VAL A 362 -16.42 0.96 -17.18
N GLU A 363 -16.34 0.96 -18.52
CA GLU A 363 -16.52 -0.21 -19.38
C GLU A 363 -15.39 -1.22 -19.16
N PHE A 364 -14.14 -0.75 -19.07
CA PHE A 364 -12.97 -1.58 -18.77
C PHE A 364 -13.15 -2.31 -17.43
N LYS A 365 -13.50 -1.56 -16.37
CA LYS A 365 -13.77 -2.13 -15.03
C LYS A 365 -14.85 -3.20 -15.09
N ALA A 366 -15.98 -2.92 -15.74
CA ALA A 366 -17.10 -3.85 -15.85
C ALA A 366 -16.71 -5.14 -16.58
N ALA A 367 -16.00 -5.04 -17.70
CA ALA A 367 -15.53 -6.17 -18.49
C ALA A 367 -14.51 -7.01 -17.70
N PHE A 368 -13.52 -6.36 -17.09
CA PHE A 368 -12.51 -7.04 -16.28
C PHE A 368 -13.13 -7.80 -15.10
N LEU A 369 -13.98 -7.14 -14.31
CA LEU A 369 -14.60 -7.75 -13.13
C LEU A 369 -15.54 -8.90 -13.49
N LYS A 370 -16.27 -8.81 -14.60
CA LYS A 370 -17.13 -9.89 -15.10
C LYS A 370 -16.31 -11.14 -15.36
N ARG A 371 -15.17 -11.01 -16.03
CA ARG A 371 -14.26 -12.12 -16.35
C ARG A 371 -13.57 -12.66 -15.10
N PHE A 372 -12.96 -11.77 -14.31
CA PHE A 372 -12.20 -12.10 -13.10
C PHE A 372 -13.05 -12.86 -12.07
N LYS A 373 -14.32 -12.43 -11.85
CA LYS A 373 -15.24 -13.07 -10.91
C LYS A 373 -15.73 -14.43 -11.43
N ALA A 374 -15.97 -14.57 -12.74
CA ALA A 374 -16.43 -15.83 -13.33
C ALA A 374 -15.41 -16.98 -13.15
N GLY A 375 -14.12 -16.69 -13.24
CA GLY A 375 -13.06 -17.68 -13.03
C GLY A 375 -12.88 -18.10 -11.57
N ASN A 376 -13.26 -17.27 -10.61
CA ASN A 376 -13.18 -17.60 -9.18
C ASN A 376 -14.27 -18.59 -8.72
N ILE A 377 -15.26 -18.88 -9.56
CA ILE A 377 -16.37 -19.83 -9.26
C ILE A 377 -16.00 -21.28 -9.64
N GLN A 378 -14.90 -21.50 -10.36
CA GLN A 378 -14.39 -22.81 -10.80
C GLN A 378 -13.28 -23.33 -9.87
#